data_45f6b95b229630032a4ce18144f390bb
#
_entry.id   45f6b95b229630032a4ce18144f390bb
#
_cell.length_a   1.000
_cell.length_b   1.000
_cell.length_c   1.000
_cell.angle_alpha   90.00
_cell.angle_beta   90.00
_cell.angle_gamma   90.00
#
_symmetry.space_group_name_H-M   'P 1'
#
loop_
_entity.id
_entity.type
_entity.pdbx_description
1 polymer ?
#
loop_
_entity_poly.entity_id
_entity_poly.type
_entity_poly.pdbx_seq_one_letter_code
_entity_poly.pdbx_strand_id
1 'polypeptide(L)' 'MKNIEALIADGGDITIGAIHPIECAATAADSHNTVAALVRRDGETLSALLKRLDKAIGRFYVHDEIIDEVNGN' A
#
# COMPACT_ATOMS: atom_id res chain seq x y z
N MET A 1 -0.12 -7.93 -10.80
CA MET A 1 -0.54 -7.60 -9.41
C MET A 1 -2.02 -7.31 -9.38
N LYS A 2 -2.77 -8.35 -9.20
CA LYS A 2 -4.23 -8.31 -9.38
C LYS A 2 -4.97 -7.45 -8.36
N ASN A 3 -4.46 -7.35 -7.14
CA ASN A 3 -5.15 -6.56 -6.11
C ASN A 3 -4.97 -5.05 -6.34
N ILE A 4 -3.78 -4.64 -6.77
CA ILE A 4 -3.54 -3.24 -7.17
C ILE A 4 -4.43 -2.88 -8.35
N GLU A 5 -4.50 -3.76 -9.36
CA GLU A 5 -5.33 -3.51 -10.53
C GLU A 5 -6.81 -3.41 -10.17
N ALA A 6 -7.28 -4.28 -9.29
CA ALA A 6 -8.68 -4.23 -8.83
C ALA A 6 -8.98 -2.94 -8.10
N LEU A 7 -8.06 -2.48 -7.24
CA LEU A 7 -8.25 -1.23 -6.51
C LEU A 7 -8.32 -0.03 -7.45
N ILE A 8 -7.42 0.04 -8.42
CA ILE A 8 -7.41 1.12 -9.41
C ILE A 8 -8.71 1.09 -10.24
N ALA A 9 -9.15 -0.10 -10.65
CA ALA A 9 -10.39 -0.24 -11.42
C ALA A 9 -11.61 0.23 -10.64
N ASP A 10 -11.59 0.13 -9.32
CA ASP A 10 -12.68 0.58 -8.44
C ASP A 10 -12.57 2.08 -8.07
N GLY A 11 -11.66 2.80 -8.70
CA GLY A 11 -11.52 4.24 -8.45
C GLY A 11 -10.57 4.59 -7.32
N GLY A 12 -9.83 3.61 -6.80
CA GLY A 12 -8.80 3.87 -5.81
C GLY A 12 -7.51 4.36 -6.44
N ASP A 13 -6.52 4.64 -5.60
CA ASP A 13 -5.22 5.09 -6.08
C ASP A 13 -4.07 4.50 -5.28
N ILE A 14 -2.89 4.57 -5.90
CA ILE A 14 -1.63 4.12 -5.33
C ILE A 14 -0.67 5.30 -5.39
N THR A 15 0.03 5.53 -4.29
CA THR A 15 1.05 6.58 -4.23
C THR A 15 2.35 5.96 -3.72
N ILE A 16 3.45 6.25 -4.40
CA ILE A 16 4.79 5.80 -3.99
C ILE A 16 5.70 7.00 -3.96
N GLY A 17 6.40 7.20 -2.86
CA GLY A 17 7.35 8.27 -2.73
C GLY A 17 7.52 8.73 -1.30
N ALA A 18 8.13 9.90 -1.13
CA ALA A 18 8.42 10.44 0.18
C ALA A 18 7.16 10.95 0.87
N ILE A 19 7.03 10.58 2.13
CA ILE A 19 6.05 11.17 3.06
C ILE A 19 6.89 11.61 4.26
N HIS A 20 7.30 12.87 4.27
CA HIS A 20 8.23 13.36 5.27
C HIS A 20 7.80 12.99 6.70
N PRO A 21 8.66 12.49 7.57
CA PRO A 21 10.10 12.26 7.40
C PRO A 21 10.47 10.90 6.78
N ILE A 22 9.51 10.16 6.26
CA ILE A 22 9.72 8.86 5.64
C ILE A 22 10.25 9.06 4.22
N GLU A 23 11.38 8.43 3.90
CA GLU A 23 12.04 8.59 2.61
C GLU A 23 11.26 7.99 1.45
N CYS A 24 10.61 6.86 1.70
CA CYS A 24 9.80 6.20 0.67
C CYS A 24 8.72 5.34 1.32
N ALA A 25 7.49 5.59 0.94
CA ALA A 25 6.34 4.80 1.38
C ALA A 25 5.48 4.46 0.17
N ALA A 26 4.74 3.36 0.27
CA ALA A 26 3.76 2.98 -0.73
C ALA A 26 2.40 2.93 -0.06
N THR A 27 1.45 3.71 -0.55
CA THR A 27 0.11 3.78 0.04
C THR A 27 -0.94 3.42 -0.99
N ALA A 28 -2.01 2.82 -0.51
CA ALA A 28 -3.17 2.47 -1.30
C ALA A 28 -4.42 3.00 -0.60
N ALA A 29 -5.29 3.63 -1.36
CA ALA A 29 -6.52 4.20 -0.82
C ALA A 29 -7.69 3.93 -1.76
N ASP A 30 -8.86 3.65 -1.18
CA ASP A 30 -10.11 3.65 -1.92
C ASP A 30 -10.73 5.05 -1.86
N SER A 31 -11.98 5.20 -2.27
CA SER A 31 -12.63 6.53 -2.28
C SER A 31 -12.90 7.09 -0.88
N HIS A 32 -12.73 6.29 0.18
CA HIS A 32 -13.08 6.69 1.54
C HIS A 32 -11.92 6.61 2.51
N ASN A 33 -11.03 5.61 2.38
CA ASN A 33 -10.05 5.29 3.41
C ASN A 33 -8.73 4.82 2.83
N THR A 34 -7.67 4.96 3.63
CA THR A 34 -6.42 4.25 3.38
C THR A 34 -6.65 2.76 3.58
N VAL A 35 -6.28 1.99 2.58
CA VAL A 35 -6.41 0.54 2.56
C VAL A 35 -5.14 -0.13 3.07
N ALA A 36 -3.99 0.43 2.73
CA ALA A 36 -2.69 -0.06 3.16
C ALA A 36 -1.66 1.06 3.06
N ALA A 37 -0.70 1.07 3.96
CA ALA A 37 0.40 2.03 3.93
C ALA A 37 1.66 1.33 4.41
N LEU A 38 2.66 1.21 3.54
CA LEU A 38 3.89 0.47 3.79
C LEU A 38 5.09 1.38 3.71
N VAL A 39 6.09 1.13 4.55
CA VAL A 39 7.37 1.82 4.50
C VAL A 39 8.38 0.93 3.78
N ARG A 40 9.08 1.50 2.80
CA ARG A 40 10.13 0.77 2.07
C ARG A 40 11.23 0.37 3.03
N ARG A 41 11.64 -0.89 2.96
CA ARG A 41 12.71 -1.44 3.81
C ARG A 41 14.07 -1.19 3.17
N ASP A 42 15.12 -1.20 4.01
CA ASP A 42 16.49 -1.12 3.52
C ASP A 42 16.75 -2.26 2.53
N GLY A 43 17.30 -1.91 1.37
CA GLY A 43 17.60 -2.87 0.33
C GLY A 43 16.39 -3.41 -0.45
N GLU A 44 15.20 -2.99 -0.10
CA GLU A 44 13.99 -3.42 -0.81
C GLU A 44 13.87 -2.69 -2.14
N THR A 45 13.68 -3.44 -3.24
CA THR A 45 13.43 -2.83 -4.54
C THR A 45 12.00 -2.28 -4.60
N LEU A 46 11.74 -1.36 -5.52
CA LEU A 46 10.37 -0.87 -5.72
C LEU A 46 9.44 -1.99 -6.16
N SER A 47 9.95 -2.93 -6.97
CA SER A 47 9.17 -4.10 -7.37
C SER A 47 8.75 -4.94 -6.17
N ALA A 48 9.65 -5.18 -5.23
CA ALA A 48 9.36 -5.94 -4.00
C ALA A 48 8.35 -5.18 -3.12
N LEU A 49 8.52 -3.87 -3.00
CA LEU A 49 7.59 -3.03 -2.24
C LEU A 49 6.18 -3.09 -2.83
N LEU A 50 6.06 -3.01 -4.16
CA LEU A 50 4.78 -3.12 -4.84
C LEU A 50 4.13 -4.48 -4.63
N LYS A 51 4.92 -5.56 -4.62
CA LYS A 51 4.39 -6.90 -4.35
C LYS A 51 3.86 -7.00 -2.91
N ARG A 52 4.57 -6.39 -1.95
CA ARG A 52 4.08 -6.33 -0.58
C ARG A 52 2.78 -5.53 -0.49
N LEU A 53 2.71 -4.40 -1.20
CA LEU A 53 1.51 -3.57 -1.23
C LEU A 53 0.34 -4.35 -1.82
N ASP A 54 0.56 -5.09 -2.89
CA ASP A 54 -0.49 -5.90 -3.51
C ASP A 54 -1.06 -6.91 -2.52
N LYS A 55 -0.18 -7.60 -1.76
CA LYS A 55 -0.62 -8.54 -0.73
C LYS A 55 -1.39 -7.85 0.39
N ALA A 56 -0.95 -6.67 0.81
CA ALA A 56 -1.64 -5.90 1.85
C ALA A 56 -3.04 -5.49 1.42
N ILE A 57 -3.20 -5.10 0.16
CA ILE A 57 -4.53 -4.79 -0.40
C ILE A 57 -5.40 -6.04 -0.40
N GLY A 58 -4.84 -7.19 -0.77
CA GLY A 58 -5.55 -8.46 -0.73
C GLY A 58 -6.03 -8.82 0.68
N ARG A 59 -5.22 -8.57 1.69
CA ARG A 59 -5.62 -8.80 3.09
C ARG A 59 -6.78 -7.89 3.51
N PHE A 60 -6.79 -6.67 3.03
CA PHE A 60 -7.93 -5.77 3.26
C PHE A 60 -9.20 -6.36 2.65
N TYR A 61 -9.14 -6.83 1.40
CA TYR A 61 -10.32 -7.38 0.73
C TYR A 61 -10.82 -8.69 1.37
N VAL A 62 -9.92 -9.55 1.80
CA VAL A 62 -10.27 -10.88 2.31
C VAL A 62 -10.58 -10.86 3.81
N HIS A 63 -9.81 -10.08 4.57
CA HIS A 63 -9.86 -10.11 6.04
C HIS A 63 -10.29 -8.78 6.67
N ASP A 64 -10.58 -7.77 5.85
CA ASP A 64 -10.87 -6.42 6.33
C ASP A 64 -9.76 -5.86 7.23
N GLU A 65 -8.52 -6.27 6.96
CA GLU A 65 -7.34 -5.89 7.73
C GLU A 65 -6.59 -4.76 7.05
N ILE A 66 -6.35 -3.67 7.78
CA ILE A 66 -5.57 -2.54 7.29
C ILE A 66 -4.17 -2.64 7.86
N ILE A 67 -3.16 -2.69 6.98
CA ILE A 67 -1.75 -2.69 7.36
C ILE A 67 -1.23 -1.27 7.18
N ASP A 68 -0.81 -0.64 8.29
CA ASP A 68 -0.36 0.75 8.27
C ASP A 68 0.98 0.88 8.99
N GLU A 69 2.06 0.76 8.24
CA GLU A 69 3.41 0.89 8.76
C GLU A 69 3.82 2.35 8.94
N VAL A 70 3.12 3.26 8.31
CA VAL A 70 3.41 4.71 8.39
C VAL A 70 3.03 5.25 9.76
N ASN A 71 1.92 4.80 10.31
CA ASN A 71 1.43 5.25 11.62
C ASN A 71 1.75 4.27 12.76
N GLY A 72 2.70 3.37 12.54
CA GLY A 72 3.20 2.49 13.61
C GLY A 72 2.35 1.28 13.89
N ASN A 73 1.65 0.82 12.92
CA ASN A 73 0.73 -0.29 13.07
C ASN A 73 1.28 -1.57 12.46
#